data_b6ba64690d537fad04933d0918ee863c
#
_entry.id   b6ba64690d537fad04933d0918ee863c
#
_cell.length_a   1.000
_cell.length_b   1.000
_cell.length_c   1.000
_cell.angle_alpha   90.00
_cell.angle_beta   90.00
_cell.angle_gamma   90.00
#
_symmetry.space_group_name_H-M   'P 1'
#
loop_
_entity.id
_entity.type
_entity.pdbx_description
1 polymer ?
#
loop_
_entity_poly.entity_id
_entity_poly.type
_entity_poly.pdbx_seq_one_letter_code
_entity_poly.pdbx_strand_id
1 'polypeptide(L)'
;YKTLKNSGCNLCGTVYTETWGRTYKDLDEMLRSYSVVLDNTNVDRSCDRRVNLARRAQVDGALIHMNRSCKAWDGILYEMERRLRSTLNIPTAMYDGDQSDPRCYAQAQYESRVQGLCEVMENKKKEAQT
;
A
#
# COMPACT_ATOMS: atom_id res chain seq x y z
N TYR A 1 -3.80 -7.09 -10.92
CA TYR A 1 -2.57 -7.32 -11.69
C TYR A 1 -2.67 -6.93 -13.15
N LYS A 2 -3.71 -7.43 -13.88
CA LYS A 2 -3.85 -7.17 -15.32
C LYS A 2 -3.92 -5.68 -15.65
N THR A 3 -4.70 -4.90 -14.92
CA THR A 3 -4.81 -3.43 -15.08
C THR A 3 -3.47 -2.74 -14.85
N LEU A 4 -2.76 -3.04 -13.77
CA LEU A 4 -1.43 -2.48 -13.49
C LEU A 4 -0.42 -2.78 -14.61
N LYS A 5 -0.37 -4.05 -15.03
CA LYS A 5 0.50 -4.45 -16.14
C LYS A 5 0.17 -3.72 -17.45
N ASN A 6 -1.11 -3.57 -17.77
CA ASN A 6 -1.56 -2.87 -18.97
C ASN A 6 -1.24 -1.37 -18.93
N SER A 7 -1.14 -0.79 -17.73
CA SER A 7 -0.73 0.61 -17.51
C SER A 7 0.78 0.79 -17.38
N GLY A 8 1.59 -0.22 -17.69
CA GLY A 8 3.05 -0.15 -17.60
C GLY A 8 3.61 -0.17 -16.18
N CYS A 9 2.77 -0.44 -15.17
CA CYS A 9 3.19 -0.46 -13.78
C CYS A 9 3.63 -1.87 -13.34
N ASN A 10 4.72 -1.92 -12.59
CA ASN A 10 5.19 -3.15 -11.94
C ASN A 10 4.89 -3.12 -10.45
N LEU A 11 4.53 -4.25 -9.87
CA LEU A 11 4.29 -4.38 -8.43
C LEU A 11 5.58 -4.83 -7.73
N CYS A 12 6.21 -3.92 -6.99
CA CYS A 12 7.47 -4.15 -6.29
C CYS A 12 7.30 -4.72 -4.88
N GLY A 13 6.13 -4.60 -4.28
CA GLY A 13 5.85 -5.12 -2.94
C GLY A 13 4.42 -4.90 -2.49
N THR A 14 3.99 -5.68 -1.51
CA THR A 14 2.68 -5.54 -0.87
C THR A 14 2.81 -5.66 0.64
N VAL A 15 1.90 -5.05 1.38
CA VAL A 15 1.84 -5.19 2.85
C VAL A 15 1.55 -6.63 3.28
N TYR A 16 0.89 -7.42 2.44
CA TYR A 16 0.61 -8.83 2.74
C TYR A 16 1.88 -9.67 2.81
N THR A 17 2.84 -9.45 1.92
CA THR A 17 4.12 -10.18 1.96
C THR A 17 4.93 -9.80 3.19
N GLU A 18 4.92 -8.55 3.63
CA GLU A 18 5.57 -8.11 4.88
C GLU A 18 4.90 -8.73 6.11
N THR A 19 3.59 -8.86 6.10
CA THR A 19 2.82 -9.39 7.23
C THR A 19 2.92 -10.90 7.34
N TRP A 20 2.83 -11.63 6.24
CA TRP A 20 2.67 -13.08 6.22
C TRP A 20 3.92 -13.86 5.76
N GLY A 21 4.85 -13.22 5.09
CA GLY A 21 6.07 -13.84 4.57
C GLY A 21 7.18 -13.95 5.63
N ARG A 22 6.89 -14.48 6.81
CA ARG A 22 7.83 -14.58 7.94
C ARG A 22 8.27 -15.99 8.17
N THR A 23 9.52 -16.16 8.59
CA THR A 23 10.08 -17.43 9.07
C THR A 23 10.33 -17.36 10.57
N TYR A 24 10.17 -18.46 11.27
CA TYR A 24 10.32 -18.56 12.72
C TYR A 24 11.16 -19.76 13.08
N LYS A 25 11.96 -19.66 14.13
CA LYS A 25 12.74 -20.78 14.67
C LYS A 25 11.90 -21.67 15.60
N ASP A 26 11.00 -21.03 16.36
CA ASP A 26 10.20 -21.67 17.38
C ASP A 26 8.87 -20.93 17.58
N LEU A 27 8.01 -21.47 18.45
CA LEU A 27 6.70 -20.92 18.78
C LEU A 27 6.80 -19.53 19.44
N ASP A 28 7.77 -19.33 20.30
CA ASP A 28 7.95 -18.04 21.00
C ASP A 28 8.33 -16.94 20.01
N GLU A 29 9.22 -17.21 19.08
CA GLU A 29 9.58 -16.27 18.03
C GLU A 29 8.37 -15.97 17.12
N MET A 30 7.58 -16.98 16.79
CA MET A 30 6.33 -16.81 16.05
C MET A 30 5.36 -15.88 16.78
N LEU A 31 5.06 -16.13 18.05
CA LEU A 31 4.14 -15.32 18.84
C LEU A 31 4.63 -13.88 18.99
N ARG A 32 5.91 -13.65 19.26
CA ARG A 32 6.50 -12.30 19.30
C ARG A 32 6.39 -11.59 17.95
N SER A 33 6.64 -12.31 16.88
CA SER A 33 6.53 -11.76 15.52
C SER A 33 5.12 -11.32 15.19
N TYR A 34 4.10 -12.12 15.54
CA TYR A 34 2.71 -11.78 15.34
C TYR A 34 2.19 -10.67 16.26
N SER A 35 2.74 -10.54 17.47
CA SER A 35 2.37 -9.45 18.38
C SER A 35 2.70 -8.06 17.84
N VAL A 36 3.57 -7.97 16.85
CA VAL A 36 4.02 -6.71 16.24
C VAL A 36 3.72 -6.60 14.75
N VAL A 37 2.79 -7.41 14.21
CA VAL A 37 2.33 -7.23 12.83
C VAL A 37 1.66 -5.87 12.65
N LEU A 38 1.55 -5.42 11.40
CA LEU A 38 1.12 -4.07 11.04
C LEU A 38 -0.20 -3.64 11.69
N ASP A 39 -1.12 -4.57 11.86
CA ASP A 39 -2.47 -4.28 12.36
C ASP A 39 -2.62 -4.48 13.89
N ASN A 40 -1.59 -5.02 14.55
CA ASN A 40 -1.52 -5.22 16.01
C ASN A 40 -0.69 -4.15 16.72
N THR A 41 -0.37 -3.07 16.05
CA THR A 41 0.42 -1.97 16.60
C THR A 41 -0.38 -0.66 16.56
N ASN A 42 0.13 0.38 17.21
CA ASN A 42 -0.46 1.70 17.10
C ASN A 42 -0.28 2.28 15.69
N VAL A 43 -1.06 3.33 15.38
CA VAL A 43 -1.08 3.99 14.07
C VAL A 43 0.32 4.42 13.62
N ASP A 44 1.11 5.00 14.52
CA ASP A 44 2.46 5.49 14.20
C ASP A 44 3.36 4.36 13.71
N ARG A 45 3.50 3.30 14.50
CA ARG A 45 4.33 2.14 14.11
C ARG A 45 3.84 1.47 12.85
N SER A 46 2.52 1.38 12.70
CA SER A 46 1.88 0.79 11.52
C SER A 46 2.23 1.59 10.26
N CYS A 47 2.08 2.90 10.30
CA CYS A 47 2.42 3.79 9.19
C CYS A 47 3.92 3.81 8.90
N ASP A 48 4.77 3.91 9.92
CA ASP A 48 6.23 3.95 9.75
C ASP A 48 6.77 2.67 9.09
N ARG A 49 6.21 1.52 9.42
CA ARG A 49 6.58 0.25 8.77
C ARG A 49 6.24 0.25 7.28
N ARG A 50 5.08 0.78 6.91
CA ARG A 50 4.67 0.87 5.50
C ARG A 50 5.50 1.87 4.72
N VAL A 51 5.84 3.01 5.32
CA VAL A 51 6.79 3.97 4.75
C VAL A 51 8.17 3.32 4.56
N ASN A 52 8.65 2.57 5.55
CA ASN A 52 9.93 1.86 5.45
C ASN A 52 9.91 0.74 4.42
N LEU A 53 8.79 0.03 4.26
CA LEU A 53 8.61 -0.95 3.20
C LEU A 53 8.71 -0.29 1.82
N ALA A 54 7.96 0.80 1.61
CA ALA A 54 7.99 1.55 0.36
C ALA A 54 9.39 2.10 0.04
N ARG A 55 10.11 2.60 1.06
CA ARG A 55 11.48 3.09 0.92
C ARG A 55 12.45 1.96 0.52
N ARG A 56 12.40 0.81 1.19
CA ARG A 56 13.26 -0.35 0.87
C ARG A 56 12.99 -0.91 -0.51
N ALA A 57 11.74 -0.95 -0.92
CA ALA A 57 11.32 -1.41 -2.24
C ALA A 57 11.54 -0.36 -3.34
N GLN A 58 11.97 0.85 -2.99
CA GLN A 58 12.24 1.96 -3.93
C GLN A 58 11.07 2.21 -4.89
N VAL A 59 9.85 2.22 -4.35
CA VAL A 59 8.65 2.35 -5.17
C VAL A 59 8.47 3.77 -5.72
N ASP A 60 8.00 3.90 -6.94
CA ASP A 60 7.70 5.19 -7.58
C ASP A 60 6.35 5.76 -7.14
N GLY A 61 5.47 4.95 -6.57
CA GLY A 61 4.15 5.34 -6.08
C GLY A 61 3.47 4.26 -5.27
N ALA A 62 2.32 4.57 -4.66
CA ALA A 62 1.56 3.63 -3.86
C ALA A 62 0.07 3.63 -4.21
N LEU A 63 -0.45 2.44 -4.44
CA LEU A 63 -1.88 2.20 -4.64
C LEU A 63 -2.47 1.62 -3.35
N ILE A 64 -3.45 2.29 -2.78
CA ILE A 64 -4.02 2.01 -1.47
C ILE A 64 -5.45 1.49 -1.63
N HIS A 65 -5.70 0.27 -1.18
CA HIS A 65 -7.01 -0.33 -1.15
C HIS A 65 -7.77 0.08 0.13
N MET A 66 -8.92 0.72 -0.05
CA MET A 66 -9.85 1.03 1.04
C MET A 66 -10.81 -0.15 1.22
N ASN A 67 -10.51 -1.00 2.21
CA ASN A 67 -11.34 -2.16 2.52
C ASN A 67 -12.46 -1.76 3.48
N ARG A 68 -13.62 -1.42 2.95
CA ARG A 68 -14.75 -0.79 3.66
C ARG A 68 -15.25 -1.55 4.88
N SER A 69 -15.13 -2.87 4.91
CA SER A 69 -15.51 -3.69 6.06
C SER A 69 -14.44 -3.78 7.15
N CYS A 70 -13.20 -3.40 6.86
CA CYS A 70 -12.09 -3.51 7.82
C CYS A 70 -11.86 -2.21 8.59
N LYS A 71 -12.50 -2.06 9.76
CA LYS A 71 -12.39 -0.86 10.61
C LYS A 71 -10.94 -0.54 11.04
N ALA A 72 -10.17 -1.57 11.37
CA ALA A 72 -8.78 -1.41 11.77
C ALA A 72 -7.92 -0.86 10.62
N TRP A 73 -8.19 -1.29 9.39
CA TRP A 73 -7.49 -0.84 8.19
C TRP A 73 -7.90 0.58 7.80
N ASP A 74 -9.19 0.84 7.70
CA ASP A 74 -9.71 2.14 7.28
C ASP A 74 -9.27 3.29 8.19
N GLY A 75 -9.15 3.04 9.49
CA GLY A 75 -8.75 4.04 10.47
C GLY A 75 -7.33 4.61 10.28
N ILE A 76 -6.47 3.93 9.54
CA ILE A 76 -5.07 4.34 9.35
C ILE A 76 -4.73 4.80 7.93
N LEU A 77 -5.63 4.60 6.95
CA LEU A 77 -5.33 4.79 5.53
C LEU A 77 -4.93 6.22 5.18
N TYR A 78 -5.66 7.21 5.68
CA TYR A 78 -5.37 8.61 5.40
C TYR A 78 -4.05 9.07 6.02
N GLU A 79 -3.74 8.62 7.23
CA GLU A 79 -2.46 8.94 7.87
C GLU A 79 -1.30 8.24 7.15
N MET A 80 -1.50 7.02 6.71
CA MET A 80 -0.53 6.28 5.90
C MET A 80 -0.26 6.99 4.56
N GLU A 81 -1.32 7.40 3.85
CA GLU A 81 -1.20 8.18 2.62
C GLU A 81 -0.41 9.46 2.85
N ARG A 82 -0.80 10.23 3.87
CA ARG A 82 -0.14 11.48 4.24
C ARG A 82 1.35 11.27 4.47
N ARG A 83 1.74 10.22 5.22
CA ARG A 83 3.15 9.91 5.51
C ARG A 83 3.92 9.45 4.28
N LEU A 84 3.34 8.61 3.44
CA LEU A 84 3.97 8.19 2.18
C LEU A 84 4.30 9.42 1.31
N ARG A 85 3.35 10.31 1.15
CA ARG A 85 3.55 11.55 0.36
C ARG A 85 4.55 12.50 1.00
N SER A 86 4.42 12.79 2.30
CA SER A 86 5.26 13.79 2.97
C SER A 86 6.69 13.30 3.21
N THR A 87 6.90 12.00 3.45
CA THR A 87 8.21 11.43 3.81
C THR A 87 9.00 10.95 2.60
N LEU A 88 8.32 10.38 1.60
CA LEU A 88 8.96 9.79 0.42
C LEU A 88 8.73 10.62 -0.85
N ASN A 89 7.89 11.63 -0.79
CA ASN A 89 7.49 12.43 -1.94
C ASN A 89 6.99 11.58 -3.14
N ILE A 90 6.32 10.46 -2.87
CA ILE A 90 5.76 9.60 -3.92
C ILE A 90 4.26 9.89 -4.11
N PRO A 91 3.75 9.79 -5.35
CA PRO A 91 2.33 9.88 -5.60
C PRO A 91 1.59 8.68 -5.01
N THR A 92 0.35 8.92 -4.61
CA THR A 92 -0.53 7.90 -4.05
C THR A 92 -1.88 7.95 -4.73
N ALA A 93 -2.54 6.82 -4.87
CA ALA A 93 -3.94 6.74 -5.25
C ALA A 93 -4.69 5.78 -4.33
N MET A 94 -5.90 6.15 -3.97
CA MET A 94 -6.79 5.31 -3.16
C MET A 94 -7.95 4.82 -4.03
N TYR A 95 -8.37 3.58 -3.83
CA TYR A 95 -9.55 3.03 -4.50
C TYR A 95 -10.42 2.25 -3.51
N ASP A 96 -11.72 2.35 -3.72
CA ASP A 96 -12.71 1.63 -2.94
C ASP A 96 -12.77 0.17 -3.32
N GLY A 97 -12.97 -0.67 -2.31
CA GLY A 97 -13.21 -2.08 -2.47
C GLY A 97 -13.61 -2.72 -1.15
N ASP A 98 -13.91 -3.98 -1.18
CA ASP A 98 -14.18 -4.79 0.00
C ASP A 98 -13.86 -6.25 -0.32
N GLN A 99 -13.22 -6.94 0.60
CA GLN A 99 -12.88 -8.36 0.40
C GLN A 99 -14.11 -9.28 0.46
N SER A 100 -15.20 -8.81 1.06
CA SER A 100 -16.40 -9.59 1.32
C SER A 100 -17.64 -9.07 0.58
N ASP A 101 -17.61 -7.81 0.10
CA ASP A 101 -18.75 -7.21 -0.58
C ASP A 101 -18.36 -6.64 -1.97
N PRO A 102 -18.70 -7.35 -3.05
CA PRO A 102 -18.36 -6.93 -4.41
C PRO A 102 -19.04 -5.63 -4.84
N ARG A 103 -20.10 -5.17 -4.15
CA ARG A 103 -20.80 -3.91 -4.45
C ARG A 103 -19.93 -2.68 -4.16
N CYS A 104 -18.91 -2.83 -3.32
CA CYS A 104 -17.96 -1.76 -2.98
C CYS A 104 -16.87 -1.57 -4.04
N TYR A 105 -16.82 -2.42 -5.07
CA TYR A 105 -15.81 -2.35 -6.13
C TYR A 105 -16.42 -1.93 -7.46
N ALA A 106 -15.83 -0.93 -8.09
CA ALA A 106 -16.16 -0.50 -9.43
C ALA A 106 -14.91 -0.55 -10.34
N GLN A 107 -14.92 -1.44 -11.33
CA GLN A 107 -13.79 -1.65 -12.25
C GLN A 107 -13.32 -0.35 -12.91
N ALA A 108 -14.25 0.45 -13.44
CA ALA A 108 -13.92 1.71 -14.09
C ALA A 108 -13.27 2.73 -13.15
N GLN A 109 -13.71 2.80 -11.89
CA GLN A 109 -13.10 3.66 -10.89
C GLN A 109 -11.66 3.20 -10.58
N TYR A 110 -11.49 1.89 -10.38
CA TYR A 110 -10.15 1.32 -10.14
C TYR A 110 -9.19 1.60 -11.29
N GLU A 111 -9.62 1.39 -12.54
CA GLU A 111 -8.81 1.66 -13.72
C GLU A 111 -8.42 3.14 -13.84
N SER A 112 -9.36 4.04 -13.61
CA SER A 112 -9.08 5.48 -13.61
C SER A 112 -8.07 5.89 -12.52
N ARG A 113 -8.16 5.29 -11.32
CA ARG A 113 -7.19 5.54 -10.22
C ARG A 113 -5.80 5.04 -10.57
N VAL A 114 -5.70 3.84 -11.15
CA VAL A 114 -4.42 3.27 -11.60
C VAL A 114 -3.81 4.13 -12.71
N GLN A 115 -4.59 4.49 -13.72
CA GLN A 115 -4.11 5.33 -14.81
C GLN A 115 -3.59 6.68 -14.30
N GLY A 116 -4.38 7.39 -13.49
CA GLY A 116 -3.96 8.67 -12.93
C GLY A 116 -2.69 8.57 -12.07
N LEU A 117 -2.53 7.49 -11.29
CA LEU A 117 -1.31 7.23 -10.53
C LEU A 117 -0.10 7.06 -11.46
N CYS A 118 -0.24 6.26 -12.52
CA CYS A 118 0.83 6.01 -13.48
C CYS A 118 1.25 7.29 -14.21
N GLU A 119 0.29 8.12 -14.64
CA GLU A 119 0.57 9.41 -15.29
C GLU A 119 1.37 10.36 -14.36
N VAL A 120 1.00 10.44 -13.09
CA VAL A 120 1.72 11.27 -12.12
C VAL A 120 3.13 10.73 -11.86
N MET A 121 3.31 9.41 -11.77
CA MET A 121 4.63 8.79 -11.63
C MET A 121 5.53 9.10 -12.83
N GLU A 122 5.00 8.98 -14.05
CA GLU A 122 5.75 9.28 -15.27
C GLU A 122 6.17 10.76 -15.35
N ASN A 123 5.26 11.68 -15.01
CA ASN A 123 5.56 13.11 -15.00
C ASN A 123 6.66 13.45 -13.99
N LYS A 124 6.60 12.89 -12.79
CA LYS A 124 7.68 13.07 -11.80
C LYS A 124 9.04 12.54 -12.27
N LYS A 125 9.05 11.41 -12.99
CA LYS A 125 10.30 10.89 -13.57
C LYS A 125 10.88 11.82 -14.63
N LYS A 126 10.05 12.41 -15.47
CA LYS A 126 10.49 13.39 -16.49
C LYS A 126 11.06 14.65 -15.83
N GLU A 127 10.39 15.18 -14.82
CA GLU A 127 10.86 16.35 -14.06
C GLU A 127 12.22 16.13 -13.38
N ALA A 128 12.46 14.91 -12.86
CA ALA A 128 13.73 14.56 -12.20
C ALA A 128 14.90 14.38 -13.18
N GLN A 129 14.64 14.29 -14.48
CA GLN A 129 15.66 14.15 -15.54
C GLN A 129 16.03 15.48 -16.20
N THR A 130 15.31 16.56 -15.87
CA THR A 130 15.53 17.92 -16.36
C THR A 130 16.32 18.74 -15.36
#